data_5fe21751b34b9bdd2fca86e1e0e830e4
#
_entry.id   5fe21751b34b9bdd2fca86e1e0e830e4
#
_cell.length_a   1.000
_cell.length_b   1.000
_cell.length_c   1.000
_cell.angle_alpha   90.00
_cell.angle_beta   90.00
_cell.angle_gamma   90.00
#
_symmetry.space_group_name_H-M   'P 1'
#
loop_
_entity.id
_entity.type
_entity.pdbx_description
1 polymer ?
#
loop_
_entity_poly.entity_id
_entity_poly.type
_entity_poly.pdbx_seq_one_letter_code
_entity_poly.pdbx_strand_id
1 'polypeptide(L)'
;MEVATAINERRSIRKYTPEPLTREEIEKILTAGMMAPSSSNLQPWYFVVIESKENMERLKDIMAIATNNLMPYFKSRFAKHPQVIADTSAFVRLLGGAPVCILAFLLKDDYTLRLSAIQSVAAAIENMLLTATDMNLGSCWLTAPLSG
;
A
#
# COMPACT_ATOMS: atom_id res chain seq x y z
N MET A 1 12.74 -5.48 -16.40
CA MET A 1 13.30 -6.60 -15.57
C MET A 1 12.55 -7.89 -15.89
N GLU A 2 13.17 -9.05 -15.76
CA GLU A 2 12.44 -10.33 -15.85
C GLU A 2 11.49 -10.49 -14.65
N VAL A 3 10.29 -11.04 -14.87
CA VAL A 3 9.26 -11.21 -13.82
C VAL A 3 9.78 -11.95 -12.59
N ALA A 4 10.53 -13.06 -12.82
CA ALA A 4 11.12 -13.82 -11.72
C ALA A 4 12.08 -12.99 -10.87
N THR A 5 12.84 -12.10 -11.50
CA THR A 5 13.73 -11.17 -10.80
C THR A 5 12.95 -10.17 -9.96
N ALA A 6 11.90 -9.56 -10.53
CA ALA A 6 11.05 -8.63 -9.78
C ALA A 6 10.42 -9.28 -8.55
N ILE A 7 9.92 -10.51 -8.69
CA ILE A 7 9.36 -11.29 -7.57
C ILE A 7 10.43 -11.56 -6.50
N ASN A 8 11.64 -11.94 -6.90
CA ASN A 8 12.72 -12.27 -5.99
C ASN A 8 13.32 -11.03 -5.30
N GLU A 9 13.33 -9.88 -5.94
CA GLU A 9 13.95 -8.65 -5.43
C GLU A 9 12.97 -7.77 -4.65
N ARG A 10 11.66 -7.86 -4.95
CA ARG A 10 10.67 -7.06 -4.24
C ARG A 10 10.78 -7.24 -2.72
N ARG A 11 10.84 -6.12 -2.01
CA ARG A 11 10.82 -6.06 -0.55
C ARG A 11 9.84 -4.99 -0.08
N SER A 12 9.37 -5.14 1.15
CA SER A 12 8.61 -4.09 1.84
C SER A 12 9.57 -3.00 2.31
N ILE A 13 9.73 -1.98 1.50
CA ILE A 13 10.55 -0.81 1.81
C ILE A 13 9.76 0.13 2.71
N ARG A 14 10.38 0.61 3.80
CA ARG A 14 9.73 1.40 4.84
C ARG A 14 10.42 2.73 5.14
N LYS A 15 11.37 3.12 4.31
CA LYS A 15 12.05 4.41 4.36
C LYS A 15 12.30 4.87 2.94
N TYR A 16 11.86 6.06 2.64
CA TYR A 16 11.87 6.62 1.29
C TYR A 16 12.64 7.94 1.25
N THR A 17 13.10 8.29 0.06
CA THR A 17 13.59 9.62 -0.26
C THR A 17 12.41 10.57 -0.49
N PRO A 18 12.59 11.90 -0.31
CA PRO A 18 11.51 12.87 -0.55
C PRO A 18 11.31 13.19 -2.04
N GLU A 19 12.02 12.52 -2.93
CA GLU A 19 11.94 12.77 -4.36
C GLU A 19 10.55 12.39 -4.89
N PRO A 20 9.86 13.32 -5.57
CA PRO A 20 8.54 13.04 -6.12
C PRO A 20 8.64 12.03 -7.27
N LEU A 21 7.59 11.23 -7.45
CA LEU A 21 7.43 10.43 -8.65
C LEU A 21 6.90 11.31 -9.78
N THR A 22 7.32 10.99 -11.00
CA THR A 22 6.74 11.60 -12.20
C THR A 22 5.33 11.05 -12.44
N ARG A 23 4.52 11.81 -13.14
CA ARG A 23 3.18 11.35 -13.54
C ARG A 23 3.24 10.06 -14.36
N GLU A 24 4.23 9.93 -15.23
CA GLU A 24 4.43 8.73 -16.06
C GLU A 24 4.70 7.48 -15.20
N GLU A 25 5.52 7.61 -14.15
CA GLU A 25 5.79 6.52 -13.22
C GLU A 25 4.54 6.08 -12.47
N ILE A 26 3.75 7.03 -11.98
CA ILE A 26 2.48 6.75 -11.31
C ILE A 26 1.50 6.06 -12.27
N GLU A 27 1.35 6.56 -13.49
CA GLU A 27 0.47 5.98 -14.50
C GLU A 27 0.88 4.54 -14.89
N LYS A 28 2.18 4.25 -15.00
CA LYS A 28 2.67 2.88 -15.23
C LYS A 28 2.28 1.93 -14.09
N ILE A 29 2.44 2.37 -12.84
CA ILE A 29 2.07 1.56 -11.67
C ILE A 29 0.55 1.30 -11.66
N LEU A 30 -0.27 2.33 -11.88
CA LEU A 30 -1.73 2.19 -11.91
C LEU A 30 -2.19 1.27 -13.07
N THR A 31 -1.59 1.43 -14.24
CA THR A 31 -1.89 0.59 -15.41
C THR A 31 -1.59 -0.88 -15.12
N ALA A 32 -0.46 -1.19 -14.48
CA ALA A 32 -0.14 -2.55 -14.09
C ALA A 32 -1.19 -3.13 -13.10
N GLY A 33 -1.64 -2.33 -12.16
CA GLY A 33 -2.73 -2.71 -11.26
C GLY A 33 -4.02 -3.02 -12.02
N MET A 34 -4.42 -2.19 -12.96
CA MET A 34 -5.62 -2.37 -13.78
C MET A 34 -5.54 -3.59 -14.71
N MET A 35 -4.35 -4.10 -15.02
CA MET A 35 -4.15 -5.31 -15.82
C MET A 35 -4.23 -6.61 -15.01
N ALA A 36 -4.48 -6.52 -13.71
CA ALA A 36 -4.64 -7.72 -12.88
C ALA A 36 -5.90 -8.52 -13.27
N PRO A 37 -5.87 -9.86 -13.10
CA PRO A 37 -7.08 -10.65 -13.26
C PRO A 37 -8.10 -10.30 -12.18
N SER A 38 -9.38 -10.37 -12.52
CA SER A 38 -10.46 -10.19 -11.55
C SER A 38 -11.56 -11.21 -11.72
N SER A 39 -12.20 -11.60 -10.62
CA SER A 39 -13.31 -12.54 -10.62
C SER A 39 -14.40 -12.06 -11.58
N SER A 40 -14.79 -12.89 -12.54
CA SER A 40 -15.81 -12.56 -13.56
C SER A 40 -15.57 -11.23 -14.28
N ASN A 41 -14.32 -10.81 -14.40
CA ASN A 41 -13.92 -9.52 -14.96
C ASN A 41 -14.61 -8.32 -14.28
N LEU A 42 -14.85 -8.41 -12.98
CA LEU A 42 -15.53 -7.37 -12.20
C LEU A 42 -14.74 -6.06 -12.12
N GLN A 43 -13.40 -6.13 -12.17
CA GLN A 43 -12.50 -4.97 -12.02
C GLN A 43 -12.90 -4.09 -10.83
N PRO A 44 -12.97 -4.65 -9.61
CA PRO A 44 -13.65 -4.05 -8.47
C PRO A 44 -12.81 -3.00 -7.73
N TRP A 45 -11.74 -2.54 -8.32
CA TRP A 45 -10.79 -1.58 -7.73
C TRP A 45 -11.17 -0.14 -8.03
N TYR A 46 -10.89 0.70 -7.06
CA TYR A 46 -10.85 2.15 -7.22
C TYR A 46 -9.59 2.67 -6.56
N PHE A 47 -8.74 3.36 -7.32
CA PHE A 47 -7.47 3.86 -6.85
C PHE A 47 -7.49 5.37 -6.67
N VAL A 48 -6.98 5.85 -5.54
CA VAL A 48 -6.79 7.27 -5.26
C VAL A 48 -5.31 7.51 -5.02
N VAL A 49 -4.73 8.41 -5.81
CA VAL A 49 -3.33 8.82 -5.66
C VAL A 49 -3.27 10.07 -4.79
N ILE A 50 -2.48 10.03 -3.74
CA ILE A 50 -2.20 11.15 -2.86
C ILE A 50 -0.73 11.52 -3.04
N GLU A 51 -0.48 12.73 -3.56
CA GLU A 51 0.86 13.26 -3.82
C GLU A 51 1.03 14.70 -3.31
N SER A 52 -0.08 15.45 -3.10
CA SER A 52 0.02 16.79 -2.56
C SER A 52 0.45 16.77 -1.08
N LYS A 53 1.35 17.67 -0.72
CA LYS A 53 1.85 17.80 0.66
C LYS A 53 0.71 17.92 1.67
N GLU A 54 -0.31 18.72 1.37
CA GLU A 54 -1.47 18.93 2.23
C GLU A 54 -2.23 17.60 2.49
N ASN A 55 -2.55 16.85 1.44
CA ASN A 55 -3.27 15.59 1.57
C ASN A 55 -2.41 14.48 2.21
N MET A 56 -1.09 14.49 1.98
CA MET A 56 -0.18 13.58 2.67
C MET A 56 -0.13 13.87 4.17
N GLU A 57 -0.14 15.13 4.62
CA GLU A 57 -0.22 15.45 6.05
C GLU A 57 -1.56 15.01 6.65
N ARG A 58 -2.67 15.27 5.97
CA ARG A 58 -4.00 14.76 6.40
C ARG A 58 -4.04 13.24 6.51
N LEU A 59 -3.40 12.54 5.56
CA LEU A 59 -3.30 11.08 5.61
C LEU A 59 -2.48 10.64 6.83
N LYS A 60 -1.38 11.31 7.15
CA LYS A 60 -0.56 11.01 8.35
C LYS A 60 -1.35 11.20 9.64
N ASP A 61 -2.22 12.19 9.73
CA ASP A 61 -3.11 12.37 10.89
C ASP A 61 -4.05 11.17 11.06
N ILE A 62 -4.65 10.70 9.97
CA ILE A 62 -5.49 9.48 9.98
C ILE A 62 -4.66 8.26 10.37
N MET A 63 -3.46 8.12 9.81
CA MET A 63 -2.55 7.00 10.12
C MET A 63 -2.07 7.03 11.57
N ALA A 64 -1.97 8.20 12.19
CA ALA A 64 -1.67 8.32 13.62
C ALA A 64 -2.80 7.74 14.48
N ILE A 65 -4.06 7.97 14.11
CA ILE A 65 -5.23 7.37 14.78
C ILE A 65 -5.21 5.85 14.61
N ALA A 66 -5.05 5.37 13.37
CA ALA A 66 -4.97 3.93 13.07
C ALA A 66 -3.82 3.25 13.85
N THR A 67 -2.67 3.91 13.96
CA THR A 67 -1.53 3.39 14.75
C THR A 67 -1.88 3.23 16.23
N ASN A 68 -2.60 4.20 16.81
CA ASN A 68 -3.03 4.13 18.21
C ASN A 68 -3.98 2.96 18.43
N ASN A 69 -4.93 2.73 17.51
CA ASN A 69 -5.86 1.60 17.56
C ASN A 69 -5.14 0.25 17.43
N LEU A 70 -4.07 0.18 16.63
CA LEU A 70 -3.26 -1.03 16.44
C LEU A 70 -2.25 -1.28 17.55
N MET A 71 -1.99 -0.32 18.44
CA MET A 71 -0.97 -0.46 19.49
C MET A 71 -1.18 -1.67 20.42
N PRO A 72 -2.40 -2.03 20.86
CA PRO A 72 -2.62 -3.25 21.64
C PRO A 72 -2.19 -4.51 20.89
N TYR A 73 -2.51 -4.59 19.59
CA TYR A 73 -2.08 -5.70 18.73
C TYR A 73 -0.55 -5.75 18.59
N PHE A 74 0.12 -4.63 18.34
CA PHE A 74 1.58 -4.59 18.22
C PHE A 74 2.25 -5.04 19.52
N LYS A 75 1.77 -4.56 20.67
CA LYS A 75 2.31 -4.96 21.99
C LYS A 75 2.13 -6.45 22.26
N SER A 76 1.00 -7.03 21.88
CA SER A 76 0.75 -8.46 22.01
C SER A 76 1.63 -9.27 21.04
N ARG A 77 1.64 -8.90 19.76
CA ARG A 77 2.30 -9.67 18.69
C ARG A 77 3.80 -9.64 18.78
N PHE A 78 4.36 -8.49 19.20
CA PHE A 78 5.80 -8.23 19.26
C PHE A 78 6.32 -7.98 20.69
N ALA A 79 5.69 -8.59 21.69
CA ALA A 79 6.00 -8.36 23.11
C ALA A 79 7.49 -8.48 23.48
N LYS A 80 8.21 -9.39 22.80
CA LYS A 80 9.66 -9.62 23.01
C LYS A 80 10.56 -8.73 22.14
N HIS A 81 9.98 -7.85 21.31
CA HIS A 81 10.71 -7.07 20.32
C HIS A 81 10.26 -5.59 20.35
N PRO A 82 10.55 -4.83 21.42
CA PRO A 82 10.10 -3.46 21.59
C PRO A 82 10.57 -2.53 20.45
N GLN A 83 11.75 -2.78 19.89
CA GLN A 83 12.26 -2.01 18.76
C GLN A 83 11.36 -2.20 17.51
N VAL A 84 10.88 -3.42 17.25
CA VAL A 84 9.96 -3.69 16.15
C VAL A 84 8.64 -2.93 16.31
N ILE A 85 8.15 -2.80 17.56
CA ILE A 85 6.94 -2.00 17.84
C ILE A 85 7.20 -0.53 17.52
N ALA A 86 8.33 0.02 17.97
CA ALA A 86 8.70 1.41 17.73
C ALA A 86 8.85 1.70 16.24
N ASP A 87 9.59 0.88 15.50
CA ASP A 87 9.86 1.05 14.08
C ASP A 87 8.57 0.91 13.24
N THR A 88 7.74 -0.09 13.56
CA THR A 88 6.46 -0.29 12.87
C THR A 88 5.50 0.86 13.13
N SER A 89 5.39 1.33 14.38
CA SER A 89 4.54 2.46 14.73
C SER A 89 4.99 3.75 14.04
N ALA A 90 6.29 4.01 14.01
CA ALA A 90 6.84 5.17 13.32
C ALA A 90 6.57 5.10 11.82
N PHE A 91 6.77 3.93 11.20
CA PHE A 91 6.49 3.73 9.78
C PHE A 91 5.01 3.94 9.45
N VAL A 92 4.09 3.34 10.21
CA VAL A 92 2.65 3.49 9.96
C VAL A 92 2.22 4.94 10.08
N ARG A 93 2.68 5.67 11.10
CA ARG A 93 2.36 7.10 11.32
C ARG A 93 2.86 8.00 10.21
N LEU A 94 4.12 7.80 9.80
CA LEU A 94 4.84 8.74 8.93
C LEU A 94 4.92 8.27 7.49
N LEU A 95 4.38 7.07 7.18
CA LEU A 95 4.44 6.43 5.87
C LEU A 95 5.88 6.31 5.33
N GLY A 96 6.87 6.24 6.25
CA GLY A 96 8.28 6.16 5.91
C GLY A 96 8.84 7.38 5.16
N GLY A 97 8.12 8.50 5.14
CA GLY A 97 8.48 9.69 4.36
C GLY A 97 8.17 9.57 2.87
N ALA A 98 7.32 8.61 2.46
CA ALA A 98 6.94 8.42 1.07
C ALA A 98 6.34 9.71 0.47
N PRO A 99 6.73 10.09 -0.76
CA PRO A 99 6.17 11.25 -1.44
C PRO A 99 4.78 10.97 -2.05
N VAL A 100 4.44 9.70 -2.28
CA VAL A 100 3.19 9.27 -2.90
C VAL A 100 2.58 8.11 -2.10
N CYS A 101 1.26 8.15 -1.94
CA CYS A 101 0.48 7.03 -1.42
C CYS A 101 -0.66 6.71 -2.40
N ILE A 102 -0.81 5.44 -2.76
CA ILE A 102 -1.93 4.95 -3.56
C ILE A 102 -2.88 4.20 -2.64
N LEU A 103 -4.08 4.74 -2.46
CA LEU A 103 -5.15 4.08 -1.73
C LEU A 103 -5.92 3.18 -2.69
N ALA A 104 -6.08 1.91 -2.31
CA ALA A 104 -6.83 0.93 -3.09
C ALA A 104 -8.13 0.59 -2.35
N PHE A 105 -9.26 0.88 -2.98
CA PHE A 105 -10.59 0.62 -2.46
C PHE A 105 -11.33 -0.40 -3.30
N LEU A 106 -12.33 -1.05 -2.71
CA LEU A 106 -13.41 -1.66 -3.48
C LEU A 106 -14.27 -0.55 -4.07
N LEU A 107 -14.64 -0.68 -5.35
CA LEU A 107 -15.48 0.29 -6.06
C LEU A 107 -16.88 0.43 -5.41
N LYS A 108 -17.36 -0.64 -4.76
CA LYS A 108 -18.61 -0.68 -4.00
C LYS A 108 -18.56 -1.73 -2.89
N ASP A 109 -19.50 -1.70 -1.96
CA ASP A 109 -19.51 -2.59 -0.79
C ASP A 109 -20.40 -3.83 -0.95
N ASP A 110 -21.32 -3.84 -1.91
CA ASP A 110 -22.39 -4.82 -2.08
C ASP A 110 -22.06 -5.96 -3.06
N TYR A 111 -20.80 -6.33 -3.21
CA TYR A 111 -20.41 -7.46 -4.05
C TYR A 111 -20.96 -8.78 -3.49
N THR A 112 -21.71 -9.52 -4.31
CA THR A 112 -22.22 -10.86 -3.97
C THR A 112 -21.10 -11.81 -3.54
N LEU A 113 -19.93 -11.72 -4.20
CA LEU A 113 -18.72 -12.46 -3.86
C LEU A 113 -17.65 -11.51 -3.34
N ARG A 114 -17.89 -10.89 -2.18
CA ARG A 114 -17.00 -9.87 -1.61
C ARG A 114 -15.56 -10.36 -1.45
N LEU A 115 -15.34 -11.60 -1.01
CA LEU A 115 -13.99 -12.16 -0.88
C LEU A 115 -13.27 -12.19 -2.23
N SER A 116 -13.93 -12.60 -3.29
CA SER A 116 -13.33 -12.60 -4.64
C SER A 116 -13.01 -11.20 -5.14
N ALA A 117 -13.83 -10.20 -4.79
CA ALA A 117 -13.54 -8.81 -5.09
C ALA A 117 -12.29 -8.32 -4.35
N ILE A 118 -12.17 -8.63 -3.05
CA ILE A 118 -10.97 -8.32 -2.24
C ILE A 118 -9.72 -8.98 -2.83
N GLN A 119 -9.79 -10.25 -3.20
CA GLN A 119 -8.68 -10.98 -3.82
C GLN A 119 -8.28 -10.35 -5.16
N SER A 120 -9.24 -9.87 -5.95
CA SER A 120 -8.97 -9.16 -7.20
C SER A 120 -8.20 -7.85 -6.97
N VAL A 121 -8.59 -7.07 -5.96
CA VAL A 121 -7.84 -5.86 -5.57
C VAL A 121 -6.45 -6.21 -5.05
N ALA A 122 -6.31 -7.30 -4.30
CA ALA A 122 -5.02 -7.79 -3.82
C ALA A 122 -4.07 -8.16 -4.99
N ALA A 123 -4.59 -8.82 -6.02
CA ALA A 123 -3.83 -9.11 -7.24
C ALA A 123 -3.37 -7.82 -7.95
N ALA A 124 -4.25 -6.81 -8.01
CA ALA A 124 -3.91 -5.51 -8.58
C ALA A 124 -2.79 -4.82 -7.79
N ILE A 125 -2.85 -4.84 -6.46
CA ILE A 125 -1.79 -4.28 -5.61
C ILE A 125 -0.46 -5.00 -5.85
N GLU A 126 -0.44 -6.33 -5.95
CA GLU A 126 0.80 -7.06 -6.19
C GLU A 126 1.42 -6.70 -7.55
N ASN A 127 0.62 -6.56 -8.61
CA ASN A 127 1.12 -6.06 -9.89
C ASN A 127 1.78 -4.67 -9.75
N MET A 128 1.17 -3.76 -8.97
CA MET A 128 1.76 -2.44 -8.69
C MET A 128 3.09 -2.55 -7.97
N LEU A 129 3.20 -3.43 -6.96
CA LEU A 129 4.43 -3.63 -6.19
C LEU A 129 5.57 -4.19 -7.06
N LEU A 130 5.27 -5.15 -7.94
CA LEU A 130 6.23 -5.72 -8.88
C LEU A 130 6.67 -4.69 -9.92
N THR A 131 5.74 -3.89 -10.42
CA THR A 131 6.04 -2.81 -11.37
C THR A 131 6.91 -1.73 -10.73
N ALA A 132 6.62 -1.34 -9.49
CA ALA A 132 7.48 -0.42 -8.75
C ALA A 132 8.90 -0.96 -8.60
N THR A 133 9.05 -2.27 -8.30
CA THR A 133 10.36 -2.93 -8.22
C THR A 133 11.09 -2.91 -9.56
N ASP A 134 10.39 -3.20 -10.67
CA ASP A 134 10.95 -3.14 -12.03
C ASP A 134 11.45 -1.73 -12.40
N MET A 135 10.81 -0.71 -11.84
CA MET A 135 11.17 0.70 -12.01
C MET A 135 12.22 1.18 -11.00
N ASN A 136 12.79 0.27 -10.18
CA ASN A 136 13.72 0.59 -9.10
C ASN A 136 13.12 1.55 -8.03
N LEU A 137 11.82 1.47 -7.81
CA LEU A 137 11.09 2.22 -6.79
C LEU A 137 10.81 1.34 -5.58
N GLY A 138 11.05 1.90 -4.39
CA GLY A 138 10.68 1.25 -3.14
C GLY A 138 9.17 1.31 -2.92
N SER A 139 8.57 0.22 -2.47
CA SER A 139 7.14 0.16 -2.16
C SER A 139 6.84 -0.68 -0.92
N CYS A 140 5.68 -0.44 -0.31
CA CYS A 140 5.18 -1.26 0.79
C CYS A 140 3.66 -1.28 0.81
N TRP A 141 3.08 -2.47 0.90
CA TRP A 141 1.64 -2.63 1.10
C TRP A 141 1.28 -2.46 2.57
N LEU A 142 0.35 -1.55 2.85
CA LEU A 142 -0.19 -1.27 4.17
C LEU A 142 -1.67 -1.66 4.26
N THR A 143 -2.02 -2.36 5.35
CA THR A 143 -3.42 -2.70 5.68
C THR A 143 -3.89 -2.00 6.97
N ALA A 144 -3.06 -1.17 7.56
CA ALA A 144 -3.36 -0.48 8.81
C ALA A 144 -4.67 0.35 8.80
N PRO A 145 -5.05 1.04 7.70
CA PRO A 145 -6.31 1.79 7.65
C PRO A 145 -7.57 0.92 7.77
N LEU A 146 -7.46 -0.39 7.51
CA LEU A 146 -8.60 -1.32 7.61
C LEU A 146 -8.94 -1.68 9.06
N SER A 147 -8.14 -1.26 10.02
CA SER A 147 -8.25 -1.58 11.45
C SER A 147 -8.65 -0.38 12.29
N GLY A 148 -9.05 0.72 11.66
CA GLY A 148 -9.48 1.97 12.31
C GLY A 148 -10.96 2.03 12.62
#